data_18b2b55e0947d1b454eeffc8785611ae
#
_entry.id   18b2b55e0947d1b454eeffc8785611ae
#
_cell.length_a   1.000
_cell.length_b   1.000
_cell.length_c   1.000
_cell.angle_alpha   90.00
_cell.angle_beta   90.00
_cell.angle_gamma   90.00
#
_symmetry.space_group_name_H-M   'P 1'
#
loop_
_entity.id
_entity.type
_entity.pdbx_description
1 polymer ?
#
loop_
_entity_poly.entity_id
_entity_poly.type
_entity_poly.pdbx_seq_one_letter_code
_entity_poly.pdbx_strand_id
1 'polypeptide(L)'
;MKYRFNEDKILNEVSKYVASTYKAHYVNEKAGTKDEEIQTIDVWKQIGHVEEACHSNIIKYAMRYGKKDGYNKKDLMKIIHYTILLWHFTQDEDK
;
A
#
# COMPACT_ATOMS: atom_id res chain seq x y z
N MET A 1 17.04 -3.38 20.61
CA MET A 1 16.81 -4.80 20.29
C MET A 1 17.55 -5.19 19.03
N LYS A 2 18.01 -6.42 18.99
CA LYS A 2 18.74 -6.90 17.84
C LYS A 2 17.88 -7.86 17.04
N TYR A 3 17.55 -7.48 15.83
CA TYR A 3 16.69 -8.27 14.98
C TYR A 3 17.50 -9.31 14.21
N ARG A 4 16.91 -10.48 14.02
CA ARG A 4 17.61 -11.59 13.35
C ARG A 4 17.40 -11.60 11.84
N PHE A 5 16.30 -11.04 11.36
CA PHE A 5 15.93 -11.17 9.97
C PHE A 5 15.76 -9.81 9.29
N ASN A 6 16.52 -8.84 9.74
CA ASN A 6 16.54 -7.50 9.15
C ASN A 6 15.20 -6.79 9.23
N GLU A 7 14.38 -7.15 10.22
CA GLU A 7 13.05 -6.56 10.32
C GLU A 7 13.09 -5.04 10.40
N ASP A 8 14.05 -4.51 11.15
CA ASP A 8 14.17 -3.06 11.30
C ASP A 8 14.52 -2.40 9.96
N LYS A 9 15.42 -3.01 9.21
CA LYS A 9 15.81 -2.45 7.92
C LYS A 9 14.69 -2.56 6.90
N ILE A 10 13.97 -3.68 6.93
CA ILE A 10 12.86 -3.88 6.02
C ILE A 10 11.74 -2.90 6.34
N LEU A 11 11.44 -2.70 7.62
CA LEU A 11 10.42 -1.73 8.00
C LEU A 11 10.78 -0.33 7.53
N ASN A 12 12.06 0.01 7.60
CA ASN A 12 12.52 1.30 7.13
C ASN A 12 12.33 1.42 5.61
N GLU A 13 12.62 0.35 4.89
CA GLU A 13 12.40 0.34 3.44
C GLU A 13 10.92 0.48 3.10
N VAL A 14 10.07 -0.21 3.84
CA VAL A 14 8.62 -0.12 3.64
C VAL A 14 8.16 1.31 3.86
N SER A 15 8.64 1.94 4.91
CA SER A 15 8.28 3.32 5.21
C SER A 15 8.64 4.25 4.05
N LYS A 16 9.83 4.07 3.51
CA LYS A 16 10.26 4.89 2.37
C LYS A 16 9.42 4.64 1.13
N TYR A 17 9.07 3.37 0.90
CA TYR A 17 8.26 3.04 -0.24
C TYR A 17 6.87 3.69 -0.13
N VAL A 18 6.24 3.57 1.04
CA VAL A 18 4.92 4.16 1.24
C VAL A 18 4.98 5.67 1.01
N ALA A 19 6.00 6.32 1.56
CA ALA A 19 6.15 7.75 1.37
C ALA A 19 6.30 8.10 -0.10
N SER A 20 7.00 7.25 -0.86
CA SER A 20 7.20 7.51 -2.28
C SER A 20 5.91 7.44 -3.08
N THR A 21 4.94 6.63 -2.63
CA THR A 21 3.66 6.57 -3.33
C THR A 21 2.90 7.88 -3.19
N TYR A 22 2.99 8.51 -2.04
CA TYR A 22 2.38 9.82 -1.87
C TYR A 22 3.04 10.85 -2.76
N LYS A 23 4.36 10.80 -2.83
CA LYS A 23 5.10 11.74 -3.64
C LYS A 23 4.76 11.57 -5.11
N ALA A 24 4.65 10.32 -5.56
CA ALA A 24 4.31 10.06 -6.95
C ALA A 24 2.94 10.61 -7.31
N HIS A 25 2.00 10.52 -6.38
CA HIS A 25 0.66 11.04 -6.63
C HIS A 25 0.66 12.56 -6.66
N TYR A 26 1.53 13.18 -5.89
CA TYR A 26 1.53 14.62 -5.76
C TYR A 26 2.38 15.34 -6.78
N VAL A 27 3.00 14.62 -7.71
CA VAL A 27 3.81 15.29 -8.73
C VAL A 27 2.95 16.20 -9.61
N ASN A 28 1.67 15.97 -9.63
CA ASN A 28 0.76 16.81 -10.43
C ASN A 28 0.17 17.95 -9.64
N GLU A 29 0.63 18.14 -8.44
CA GLU A 29 0.03 19.14 -7.56
C GLU A 29 0.24 20.56 -8.03
N LYS A 30 1.16 20.76 -8.96
CA LYS A 30 1.32 22.09 -9.50
C LYS A 30 0.04 22.57 -10.19
N ALA A 31 -0.84 21.66 -10.42
CA ALA A 31 -2.17 22.03 -10.88
C ALA A 31 -2.98 22.67 -9.77
N GLY A 32 -2.44 22.64 -8.55
CA GLY A 32 -3.09 23.29 -7.44
C GLY A 32 -4.24 22.52 -6.85
N THR A 33 -4.32 21.23 -7.14
CA THR A 33 -5.48 20.45 -6.74
C THR A 33 -5.14 19.18 -5.99
N LYS A 34 -3.94 19.09 -5.44
CA LYS A 34 -3.55 17.83 -4.80
C LYS A 34 -4.49 17.41 -3.69
N ASP A 35 -5.02 18.39 -2.95
CA ASP A 35 -5.92 18.06 -1.85
C ASP A 35 -7.28 17.63 -2.32
N GLU A 36 -7.58 17.88 -3.57
CA GLU A 36 -8.87 17.56 -4.12
C GLU A 36 -8.80 16.40 -5.11
N GLU A 37 -7.62 15.86 -5.27
CA GLU A 37 -7.43 14.78 -6.23
C GLU A 37 -8.04 13.51 -5.70
N ILE A 38 -8.96 12.94 -6.47
CA ILE A 38 -9.59 11.69 -6.10
C ILE A 38 -8.70 10.55 -6.52
N GLN A 39 -8.38 9.69 -5.57
CA GLN A 39 -7.59 8.52 -5.83
C GLN A 39 -8.48 7.29 -5.83
N THR A 40 -7.96 6.23 -6.45
CA THR A 40 -8.73 5.00 -6.57
C THR A 40 -9.24 4.51 -5.21
N ILE A 41 -8.41 4.63 -4.19
CA ILE A 41 -8.81 4.14 -2.88
C ILE A 41 -9.98 4.95 -2.30
N ASP A 42 -10.05 6.22 -2.65
CA ASP A 42 -11.18 7.04 -2.22
C ASP A 42 -12.47 6.53 -2.83
N VAL A 43 -12.42 6.12 -4.09
CA VAL A 43 -13.58 5.56 -4.76
C VAL A 43 -13.97 4.24 -4.10
N TRP A 44 -12.98 3.38 -3.82
CA TRP A 44 -13.25 2.11 -3.15
C TRP A 44 -13.97 2.34 -1.83
N LYS A 45 -13.50 3.33 -1.07
CA LYS A 45 -14.12 3.61 0.22
C LYS A 45 -15.53 4.12 0.03
N GLN A 46 -15.73 4.97 -0.95
CA GLN A 46 -17.03 5.58 -1.19
C GLN A 46 -18.07 4.53 -1.54
N ILE A 47 -17.72 3.52 -2.29
CA ILE A 47 -18.67 2.49 -2.70
C ILE A 47 -18.66 1.28 -1.76
N GLY A 48 -17.92 1.37 -0.67
CA GLY A 48 -17.93 0.31 0.33
C GLY A 48 -17.13 -0.93 -0.03
N HIS A 49 -16.17 -0.82 -0.92
CA HIS A 49 -15.40 -1.97 -1.41
C HIS A 49 -13.94 -1.94 -1.01
N VAL A 50 -13.54 -1.08 -0.07
CA VAL A 50 -12.14 -0.93 0.23
C VAL A 50 -11.53 -2.19 0.83
N GLU A 51 -12.29 -2.89 1.68
CA GLU A 51 -11.79 -4.11 2.29
C GLU A 51 -11.55 -5.18 1.24
N GLU A 52 -12.52 -5.40 0.37
CA GLU A 52 -12.41 -6.40 -0.68
C GLU A 52 -11.31 -6.05 -1.66
N ALA A 53 -11.19 -4.79 -2.01
CA ALA A 53 -10.16 -4.36 -2.95
C ALA A 53 -8.76 -4.57 -2.40
N CYS A 54 -8.55 -4.22 -1.14
CA CYS A 54 -7.24 -4.43 -0.51
C CYS A 54 -6.93 -5.91 -0.42
N HIS A 55 -7.90 -6.70 0.01
CA HIS A 55 -7.71 -8.14 0.15
C HIS A 55 -7.36 -8.78 -1.19
N SER A 56 -8.10 -8.40 -2.24
CA SER A 56 -7.86 -8.94 -3.57
C SER A 56 -6.48 -8.58 -4.09
N ASN A 57 -6.03 -7.36 -3.82
CA ASN A 57 -4.70 -6.95 -4.26
C ASN A 57 -3.60 -7.67 -3.49
N ILE A 58 -3.80 -7.91 -2.21
CA ILE A 58 -2.84 -8.69 -1.43
C ILE A 58 -2.69 -10.07 -2.04
N ILE A 59 -3.81 -10.72 -2.35
CA ILE A 59 -3.78 -12.05 -2.95
C ILE A 59 -3.10 -12.01 -4.31
N LYS A 60 -3.43 -11.03 -5.12
CA LYS A 60 -2.86 -10.91 -6.47
C LYS A 60 -1.34 -10.85 -6.41
N TYR A 61 -0.80 -9.99 -5.58
CA TYR A 61 0.64 -9.83 -5.52
C TYR A 61 1.33 -11.00 -4.82
N ALA A 62 0.65 -11.62 -3.86
CA ALA A 62 1.20 -12.81 -3.22
C ALA A 62 1.31 -13.96 -4.21
N MET A 63 0.31 -14.15 -5.05
CA MET A 63 0.35 -15.20 -6.06
C MET A 63 1.37 -14.91 -7.16
N ARG A 64 1.62 -13.64 -7.40
CA ARG A 64 2.55 -13.22 -8.45
C ARG A 64 4.00 -13.37 -8.06
N TYR A 65 4.27 -13.19 -6.77
CA TYR A 65 5.63 -13.22 -6.26
C TYR A 65 6.27 -14.57 -6.52
N GLY A 66 7.45 -14.54 -7.14
CA GLY A 66 8.18 -15.73 -7.47
C GLY A 66 7.82 -16.34 -8.81
N LYS A 67 6.84 -15.77 -9.50
CA LYS A 67 6.41 -16.28 -10.80
C LYS A 67 6.63 -15.26 -11.88
N LYS A 68 5.82 -14.21 -11.90
CA LYS A 68 6.01 -13.16 -12.88
C LYS A 68 7.13 -12.24 -12.38
N ASP A 69 8.13 -12.04 -13.20
CA ASP A 69 9.29 -11.20 -12.87
C ASP A 69 10.08 -11.73 -11.67
N GLY A 70 9.95 -13.04 -11.38
CA GLY A 70 10.74 -13.66 -10.32
C GLY A 70 10.38 -13.17 -8.93
N TYR A 71 11.38 -13.10 -8.07
CA TYR A 71 11.20 -12.68 -6.68
C TYR A 71 11.28 -11.16 -6.58
N ASN A 72 10.34 -10.49 -7.18
CA ASN A 72 10.36 -9.05 -7.32
C ASN A 72 9.95 -8.39 -6.00
N LYS A 73 10.86 -7.61 -5.45
CA LYS A 73 10.60 -6.93 -4.17
C LYS A 73 9.39 -6.00 -4.24
N LYS A 74 9.09 -5.48 -5.41
CA LYS A 74 7.92 -4.60 -5.56
C LYS A 74 6.62 -5.32 -5.23
N ASP A 75 6.54 -6.61 -5.55
CA ASP A 75 5.35 -7.38 -5.19
C ASP A 75 5.20 -7.44 -3.68
N LEU A 76 6.31 -7.68 -2.97
CA LEU A 76 6.27 -7.71 -1.51
C LEU A 76 5.87 -6.37 -0.94
N MET A 77 6.40 -5.29 -1.51
CA MET A 77 6.06 -3.95 -1.04
C MET A 77 4.57 -3.65 -1.22
N LYS A 78 4.00 -4.09 -2.33
CA LYS A 78 2.57 -3.87 -2.55
C LYS A 78 1.72 -4.69 -1.60
N ILE A 79 2.13 -5.93 -1.31
CA ILE A 79 1.42 -6.75 -0.33
C ILE A 79 1.39 -6.03 1.02
N ILE A 80 2.54 -5.53 1.43
CA ILE A 80 2.64 -4.87 2.73
C ILE A 80 1.82 -3.58 2.74
N HIS A 81 1.91 -2.79 1.67
CA HIS A 81 1.19 -1.53 1.61
C HIS A 81 -0.33 -1.76 1.67
N TYR A 82 -0.82 -2.71 0.88
CA TYR A 82 -2.26 -3.00 0.94
C TYR A 82 -2.66 -3.56 2.29
N THR A 83 -1.78 -4.28 2.98
CA THR A 83 -2.05 -4.77 4.31
C THR A 83 -2.16 -3.60 5.30
N ILE A 84 -1.30 -2.60 5.16
CA ILE A 84 -1.38 -1.41 6.00
C ILE A 84 -2.72 -0.70 5.78
N LEU A 85 -3.11 -0.55 4.52
CA LEU A 85 -4.38 0.09 4.21
C LEU A 85 -5.57 -0.70 4.73
N LEU A 86 -5.50 -2.02 4.58
CA LEU A 86 -6.55 -2.89 5.10
C LEU A 86 -6.67 -2.73 6.61
N TRP A 87 -5.53 -2.71 7.29
CA TRP A 87 -5.50 -2.50 8.72
C TRP A 87 -6.20 -1.18 9.07
N HIS A 88 -5.80 -0.12 8.39
CA HIS A 88 -6.35 1.20 8.67
C HIS A 88 -7.88 1.22 8.53
N PHE A 89 -8.39 0.60 7.48
CA PHE A 89 -9.82 0.67 7.19
C PHE A 89 -10.65 -0.35 7.94
N THR A 90 -10.05 -1.40 8.50
CA THR A 90 -10.81 -2.43 9.19
C THR A 90 -10.59 -2.45 10.69
N GLN A 91 -9.49 -1.88 11.18
CA GLN A 91 -9.19 -1.84 12.61
C GLN A 91 -9.44 -0.47 13.20
N ASP A 92 -10.18 0.33 12.50
CA ASP A 92 -10.58 1.62 13.00
C ASP A 92 -11.37 1.41 14.28
N GLU A 93 -11.07 2.23 15.30
CA GLU A 93 -11.73 2.08 16.58
C GLU A 93 -13.21 2.40 16.50
N ASP A 94 -13.63 3.01 15.44
CA ASP A 94 -15.05 3.31 15.24
C ASP A 94 -15.83 2.12 14.73
N LYS A 95 -15.15 1.04 14.45
CA LYS A 95 -15.84 -0.15 13.96
C LYS A 95 -16.55 -0.88 15.08
#